data_adb3ef9fb222b1b6ec70ff45b03ed824
#
_entry.id   adb3ef9fb222b1b6ec70ff45b03ed824
#
_cell.length_a   1.000
_cell.length_b   1.000
_cell.length_c   1.000
_cell.angle_alpha   90.00
_cell.angle_beta   90.00
_cell.angle_gamma   90.00
#
_symmetry.space_group_name_H-M   'P 1'
#
loop_
_entity.id
_entity.type
_entity.pdbx_description
1 polymer ?
#
loop_
_entity_poly.entity_id
_entity_poly.type
_entity_poly.pdbx_seq_one_letter_code
_entity_poly.pdbx_strand_id
1 'polypeptide(L)'
;GVNQLRFQATITCKTSNIAVDIACDKEDTKKMLEDASIPVAKGDICYDEEDLEYTIKKIGYPIVMKPLNGNHGKGASINVTSWEDAVVGLAHAKQYSRRVIVEKFIIGFDFRVLVIDNKVVAAAQRVPAHVVGDGKKTIDQLIDEVNADPRRGYGHENVLTEIKIDKDSRELLDD
;
A
#
# COMPACT_ATOMS: atom_id res chain seq x y z
N GLY A 1 2.21 39.78 4.04
CA GLY A 1 2.40 39.81 2.60
C GLY A 1 1.07 39.75 1.86
N VAL A 2 1.05 40.27 0.66
CA VAL A 2 -0.17 40.37 -0.16
C VAL A 2 -0.66 39.01 -0.66
N ASN A 3 0.25 38.04 -0.78
CA ASN A 3 -0.06 36.68 -1.25
C ASN A 3 0.29 35.66 -0.16
N GLN A 4 -0.72 35.03 0.40
CA GLN A 4 -0.57 33.90 1.33
C GLN A 4 -1.11 32.64 0.66
N LEU A 5 -0.28 31.61 0.58
CA LEU A 5 -0.69 30.26 0.19
C LEU A 5 -0.75 29.39 1.45
N ARG A 6 -1.86 28.71 1.63
CA ARG A 6 -2.04 27.76 2.73
C ARG A 6 -1.96 26.34 2.19
N PHE A 7 -1.36 25.45 2.95
CA PHE A 7 -1.28 24.03 2.62
C PHE A 7 -1.34 23.20 3.91
N GLN A 8 -1.84 21.99 3.76
CA GLN A 8 -1.85 20.98 4.82
C GLN A 8 -1.41 19.68 4.17
N ALA A 9 -0.25 19.17 4.53
CA ALA A 9 0.40 18.04 3.85
C ALA A 9 0.48 18.28 2.33
N THR A 10 -0.23 17.50 1.52
CA THR A 10 -0.27 17.64 0.06
C THR A 10 -1.46 18.47 -0.46
N ILE A 11 -2.34 18.93 0.43
CA ILE A 11 -3.54 19.70 0.07
C ILE A 11 -3.19 21.18 0.14
N THR A 12 -3.49 21.91 -0.92
CA THR A 12 -3.31 23.37 -0.99
C THR A 12 -4.66 24.09 -0.98
N CYS A 13 -4.65 25.40 -0.74
CA CYS A 13 -5.86 26.23 -0.86
C CYS A 13 -6.46 26.25 -2.29
N LYS A 14 -5.76 25.70 -3.28
CA LYS A 14 -6.22 25.52 -4.67
C LYS A 14 -6.76 24.12 -4.94
N THR A 15 -6.58 23.18 -4.01
CA THR A 15 -7.09 21.81 -4.15
C THR A 15 -8.55 21.78 -3.77
N SER A 16 -9.44 21.32 -4.66
CA SER A 16 -10.86 21.22 -4.35
C SER A 16 -11.15 20.10 -3.36
N ASN A 17 -12.12 20.26 -2.48
CA ASN A 17 -12.56 19.20 -1.56
C ASN A 17 -13.06 17.97 -2.33
N ILE A 18 -13.75 18.18 -3.45
CA ILE A 18 -14.21 17.07 -4.31
C ILE A 18 -13.04 16.25 -4.81
N ALA A 19 -11.93 16.88 -5.21
CA ALA A 19 -10.73 16.16 -5.64
C ALA A 19 -10.07 15.38 -4.49
N VAL A 20 -10.13 15.92 -3.27
CA VAL A 20 -9.66 15.22 -2.06
C VAL A 20 -10.51 14.00 -1.77
N ASP A 21 -11.83 14.14 -1.81
CA ASP A 21 -12.78 13.05 -1.55
C ASP A 21 -12.61 11.92 -2.57
N ILE A 22 -12.51 12.24 -3.85
CA ILE A 22 -12.23 11.26 -4.91
C ILE A 22 -10.89 10.55 -4.66
N ALA A 23 -9.82 11.30 -4.36
CA ALA A 23 -8.50 10.72 -4.12
C ALA A 23 -8.44 9.84 -2.84
N CYS A 24 -9.35 10.05 -1.89
CA CYS A 24 -9.48 9.21 -0.69
C CYS A 24 -10.30 7.94 -0.96
N ASP A 25 -11.15 7.91 -1.98
CA ASP A 25 -11.90 6.73 -2.39
C ASP A 25 -11.12 5.95 -3.47
N LYS A 26 -10.68 4.74 -3.09
CA LYS A 26 -9.87 3.89 -3.99
C LYS A 26 -10.67 3.37 -5.19
N GLU A 27 -11.97 3.16 -5.01
CA GLU A 27 -12.86 2.65 -6.06
C GLU A 27 -13.15 3.74 -7.09
N ASP A 28 -13.57 4.92 -6.62
CA ASP A 28 -13.84 6.06 -7.49
C ASP A 28 -12.58 6.52 -8.24
N THR A 29 -11.46 6.62 -7.54
CA THR A 29 -10.16 6.94 -8.17
C THR A 29 -9.82 5.95 -9.27
N LYS A 30 -9.94 4.65 -9.00
CA LYS A 30 -9.62 3.60 -9.98
C LYS A 30 -10.52 3.68 -11.20
N LYS A 31 -11.82 3.85 -11.01
CA LYS A 31 -12.79 3.99 -12.09
C LYS A 31 -12.51 5.21 -12.97
N MET A 32 -12.22 6.37 -12.36
CA MET A 32 -11.87 7.57 -13.10
C MET A 32 -10.57 7.40 -13.91
N LEU A 33 -9.58 6.71 -13.38
CA LEU A 33 -8.34 6.40 -14.10
C LEU A 33 -8.59 5.46 -15.28
N GLU A 34 -9.42 4.42 -15.09
CA GLU A 34 -9.84 3.50 -16.17
C GLU A 34 -10.59 4.24 -17.28
N ASP A 35 -11.55 5.10 -16.92
CA ASP A 35 -12.31 5.93 -17.87
C ASP A 35 -11.38 6.87 -18.66
N ALA A 36 -10.30 7.33 -18.04
CA ALA A 36 -9.25 8.11 -18.68
C ALA A 36 -8.22 7.26 -19.47
N SER A 37 -8.45 5.95 -19.60
CA SER A 37 -7.53 4.99 -20.25
C SER A 37 -6.14 4.92 -19.60
N ILE A 38 -6.05 5.22 -18.31
CA ILE A 38 -4.83 5.08 -17.52
C ILE A 38 -4.81 3.66 -16.95
N PRO A 39 -3.71 2.90 -17.13
CA PRO A 39 -3.62 1.55 -16.62
C PRO A 39 -3.75 1.49 -15.09
N VAL A 40 -4.61 0.63 -14.61
CA VAL A 40 -4.79 0.32 -13.18
C VAL A 40 -4.73 -1.19 -12.94
N ALA A 41 -4.48 -1.61 -11.70
CA ALA A 41 -4.53 -3.00 -11.34
C ALA A 41 -5.95 -3.55 -11.53
N LYS A 42 -6.10 -4.61 -12.34
CA LYS A 42 -7.39 -5.27 -12.57
C LYS A 42 -7.82 -6.00 -11.31
N GLY A 43 -9.10 -5.92 -10.98
CA GLY A 43 -9.67 -6.58 -9.82
C GLY A 43 -11.00 -5.97 -9.43
N ASP A 44 -11.64 -6.57 -8.44
CA ASP A 44 -12.98 -6.22 -7.99
C ASP A 44 -13.04 -6.15 -6.45
N ILE A 45 -14.17 -5.68 -5.93
CA ILE A 45 -14.47 -5.72 -4.49
C ILE A 45 -15.19 -7.03 -4.19
N CYS A 46 -14.68 -7.77 -3.21
CA CYS A 46 -15.23 -9.04 -2.77
C CYS A 46 -15.83 -8.91 -1.37
N TYR A 47 -16.99 -9.51 -1.18
CA TYR A 47 -17.69 -9.59 0.09
C TYR A 47 -17.60 -10.99 0.71
N ASP A 48 -17.45 -12.02 -0.11
CA ASP A 48 -17.44 -13.42 0.26
C ASP A 48 -16.55 -14.27 -0.67
N GLU A 49 -16.55 -15.56 -0.47
CA GLU A 49 -15.75 -16.50 -1.26
C GLU A 49 -16.28 -16.68 -2.70
N GLU A 50 -17.57 -16.45 -2.92
CA GLU A 50 -18.16 -16.52 -4.27
C GLU A 50 -17.63 -15.36 -5.15
N ASP A 51 -17.65 -14.14 -4.59
CA ASP A 51 -17.04 -12.97 -5.23
C ASP A 51 -15.54 -13.17 -5.47
N LEU A 52 -14.84 -13.76 -4.48
CA LEU A 52 -13.41 -14.05 -4.56
C LEU A 52 -13.11 -15.03 -5.68
N GLU A 53 -13.85 -16.14 -5.77
CA GLU A 53 -13.68 -17.14 -6.83
C GLU A 53 -13.92 -16.53 -8.21
N TYR A 54 -15.01 -15.75 -8.36
CA TYR A 54 -15.31 -15.03 -9.59
C TYR A 54 -14.17 -14.10 -10.01
N THR A 55 -13.68 -13.30 -9.07
CA THR A 55 -12.60 -12.35 -9.32
C THR A 55 -11.32 -13.05 -9.71
N ILE A 56 -10.93 -14.13 -9.00
CA ILE A 56 -9.73 -14.90 -9.32
C ILE A 56 -9.84 -15.55 -10.71
N LYS A 57 -11.00 -16.09 -11.08
CA LYS A 57 -11.21 -16.63 -12.43
C LYS A 57 -11.02 -15.56 -13.52
N LYS A 58 -11.39 -14.32 -13.24
CA LYS A 58 -11.28 -13.18 -14.15
C LYS A 58 -9.84 -12.66 -14.30
N ILE A 59 -9.09 -12.53 -13.20
CA ILE A 59 -7.78 -11.87 -13.20
C ILE A 59 -6.58 -12.84 -13.09
N GLY A 60 -6.80 -14.06 -12.61
CA GLY A 60 -5.76 -15.06 -12.35
C GLY A 60 -4.81 -14.68 -11.22
N TYR A 61 -4.03 -15.66 -10.77
CA TYR A 61 -2.96 -15.47 -9.81
C TYR A 61 -1.69 -14.87 -10.45
N PRO A 62 -0.76 -14.27 -9.66
CA PRO A 62 -0.91 -13.92 -8.26
C PRO A 62 -1.81 -12.70 -8.03
N ILE A 63 -2.37 -12.59 -6.82
CA ILE A 63 -3.26 -11.51 -6.42
C ILE A 63 -2.77 -10.79 -5.16
N VAL A 64 -3.31 -9.59 -4.96
CA VAL A 64 -3.22 -8.81 -3.71
C VAL A 64 -4.63 -8.65 -3.17
N MET A 65 -4.77 -8.80 -1.87
CA MET A 65 -6.01 -8.58 -1.15
C MET A 65 -5.79 -7.54 -0.06
N LYS A 66 -6.72 -6.61 0.08
CA LYS A 66 -6.62 -5.54 1.09
C LYS A 66 -7.99 -5.03 1.51
N PRO A 67 -8.17 -4.64 2.77
CA PRO A 67 -9.40 -3.98 3.21
C PRO A 67 -9.63 -2.68 2.42
N LEU A 68 -10.86 -2.41 1.98
CA LEU A 68 -11.17 -1.18 1.25
C LEU A 68 -10.86 0.06 2.10
N ASN A 69 -11.22 0.01 3.37
CA ASN A 69 -11.07 1.12 4.32
C ASN A 69 -9.79 1.01 5.18
N GLY A 70 -8.81 0.20 4.76
CA GLY A 70 -7.55 -0.01 5.50
C GLY A 70 -6.48 1.00 5.13
N ASN A 71 -5.67 1.37 6.14
CA ASN A 71 -4.46 2.19 5.99
C ASN A 71 -3.23 1.42 6.46
N HIS A 72 -2.06 1.80 5.96
CA HIS A 72 -0.76 1.28 6.39
C HIS A 72 -0.55 -0.24 6.20
N GLY A 73 -1.25 -0.87 5.24
CA GLY A 73 -1.07 -2.29 4.93
C GLY A 73 -1.73 -3.28 5.89
N LYS A 74 -2.44 -2.80 6.91
CA LYS A 74 -3.14 -3.68 7.86
C LYS A 74 -4.18 -4.54 7.15
N GLY A 75 -4.16 -5.83 7.42
CA GLY A 75 -5.06 -6.80 6.79
C GLY A 75 -4.79 -7.05 5.31
N ALA A 76 -3.62 -6.66 4.78
CA ALA A 76 -3.26 -6.89 3.40
C ALA A 76 -2.50 -8.22 3.25
N SER A 77 -2.89 -9.01 2.23
CA SER A 77 -2.18 -10.20 1.78
C SER A 77 -1.61 -9.93 0.38
N ILE A 78 -0.32 -10.15 0.20
CA ILE A 78 0.42 -9.81 -1.02
C ILE A 78 0.97 -11.08 -1.66
N ASN A 79 0.97 -11.12 -3.01
CA ASN A 79 1.49 -12.25 -3.78
C ASN A 79 0.82 -13.60 -3.44
N VAL A 80 -0.50 -13.57 -3.24
CA VAL A 80 -1.29 -14.77 -2.99
C VAL A 80 -1.37 -15.60 -4.26
N THR A 81 -1.01 -16.88 -4.19
CA THR A 81 -0.85 -17.77 -5.35
C THR A 81 -1.74 -19.01 -5.34
N SER A 82 -2.41 -19.27 -4.21
CA SER A 82 -3.31 -20.43 -4.05
C SER A 82 -4.72 -20.00 -3.60
N TRP A 83 -5.67 -20.89 -3.76
CA TRP A 83 -7.05 -20.69 -3.27
C TRP A 83 -7.08 -20.70 -1.74
N GLU A 84 -6.35 -21.61 -1.12
CA GLU A 84 -6.26 -21.78 0.32
C GLU A 84 -5.75 -20.48 0.98
N ASP A 85 -4.66 -19.91 0.45
CA ASP A 85 -4.12 -18.64 0.93
C ASP A 85 -5.09 -17.47 0.66
N ALA A 86 -5.82 -17.51 -0.46
CA ALA A 86 -6.79 -16.49 -0.79
C ALA A 86 -7.98 -16.48 0.20
N VAL A 87 -8.47 -17.64 0.62
CA VAL A 87 -9.54 -17.75 1.62
C VAL A 87 -9.05 -17.22 2.99
N VAL A 88 -7.84 -17.60 3.39
CA VAL A 88 -7.22 -17.09 4.63
C VAL A 88 -7.04 -15.56 4.54
N GLY A 89 -6.53 -15.05 3.43
CA GLY A 89 -6.35 -13.62 3.19
C GLY A 89 -7.67 -12.84 3.20
N LEU A 90 -8.75 -13.41 2.65
CA LEU A 90 -10.09 -12.83 2.71
C LEU A 90 -10.58 -12.72 4.16
N ALA A 91 -10.45 -13.80 4.92
CA ALA A 91 -10.85 -13.83 6.34
C ALA A 91 -10.05 -12.81 7.17
N HIS A 92 -8.75 -12.69 6.93
CA HIS A 92 -7.88 -11.70 7.59
C HIS A 92 -8.29 -10.27 7.23
N ALA A 93 -8.46 -9.96 5.95
CA ALA A 93 -8.87 -8.62 5.49
C ALA A 93 -10.26 -8.22 6.02
N LYS A 94 -11.18 -9.18 6.16
CA LYS A 94 -12.54 -8.97 6.70
C LYS A 94 -12.58 -8.57 8.17
N GLN A 95 -11.51 -8.79 8.93
CA GLN A 95 -11.40 -8.28 10.32
C GLN A 95 -11.33 -6.74 10.35
N TYR A 96 -10.88 -6.11 9.27
CA TYR A 96 -10.71 -4.66 9.17
C TYR A 96 -11.78 -3.97 8.33
N SER A 97 -12.35 -4.65 7.33
CA SER A 97 -13.39 -4.11 6.46
C SER A 97 -14.25 -5.22 5.87
N ARG A 98 -15.57 -5.02 5.87
CA ARG A 98 -16.49 -5.93 5.19
C ARG A 98 -16.23 -6.02 3.67
N ARG A 99 -15.70 -4.94 3.07
CA ARG A 99 -15.35 -4.85 1.66
C ARG A 99 -13.85 -5.08 1.50
N VAL A 100 -13.48 -6.07 0.70
CA VAL A 100 -12.08 -6.43 0.43
C VAL A 100 -11.79 -6.20 -1.05
N ILE A 101 -10.79 -5.40 -1.35
CA ILE A 101 -10.29 -5.23 -2.72
C ILE A 101 -9.39 -6.42 -3.04
N VAL A 102 -9.70 -7.12 -4.13
CA VAL A 102 -8.89 -8.20 -4.68
C VAL A 102 -8.40 -7.76 -6.06
N GLU A 103 -7.09 -7.63 -6.21
CA GLU A 103 -6.47 -7.10 -7.42
C GLU A 103 -5.34 -8.00 -7.92
N LYS A 104 -5.06 -7.93 -9.22
CA LYS A 104 -3.87 -8.56 -9.79
C LYS A 104 -2.62 -8.03 -9.11
N PHE A 105 -1.76 -8.91 -8.63
CA PHE A 105 -0.43 -8.53 -8.16
C PHE A 105 0.44 -8.13 -9.36
N ILE A 106 0.96 -6.91 -9.31
CA ILE A 106 1.80 -6.37 -10.38
C ILE A 106 3.26 -6.41 -9.92
N ILE A 107 4.08 -7.16 -10.64
CA ILE A 107 5.53 -7.19 -10.39
C ILE A 107 6.13 -5.95 -11.05
N GLY A 108 6.91 -5.20 -10.29
CA GLY A 108 7.54 -3.97 -10.78
C GLY A 108 8.14 -3.14 -9.65
N PHE A 109 8.54 -1.93 -9.98
CA PHE A 109 9.04 -0.97 -9.01
C PHE A 109 7.92 -0.03 -8.58
N ASP A 110 7.88 0.29 -7.29
CA ASP A 110 6.94 1.26 -6.73
C ASP A 110 7.56 2.66 -6.73
N PHE A 111 6.86 3.62 -7.32
CA PHE A 111 7.29 5.02 -7.38
C PHE A 111 6.24 5.93 -6.75
N ARG A 112 6.71 6.89 -5.97
CA ARG A 112 5.92 8.04 -5.56
C ARG A 112 6.27 9.22 -6.46
N VAL A 113 5.26 9.75 -7.13
CA VAL A 113 5.41 10.91 -8.03
C VAL A 113 4.71 12.11 -7.40
N LEU A 114 5.43 13.23 -7.29
CA LEU A 114 4.88 14.50 -6.84
C LEU A 114 4.53 15.35 -8.06
N VAL A 115 3.26 15.73 -8.14
CA VAL A 115 2.75 16.61 -9.19
C VAL A 115 2.27 17.91 -8.58
N ILE A 116 2.74 19.03 -9.06
CA ILE A 116 2.33 20.38 -8.65
C ILE A 116 2.00 21.18 -9.90
N ASP A 117 0.81 21.76 -9.94
CA ASP A 117 0.35 22.58 -11.07
C ASP A 117 0.50 21.85 -12.42
N ASN A 118 0.03 20.61 -12.48
CA ASN A 118 0.11 19.70 -13.64
C ASN A 118 1.53 19.36 -14.14
N LYS A 119 2.55 19.58 -13.30
CA LYS A 119 3.94 19.25 -13.63
C LYS A 119 4.49 18.24 -12.65
N VAL A 120 5.15 17.23 -13.16
CA VAL A 120 5.94 16.31 -12.35
C VAL A 120 7.18 17.06 -11.86
N VAL A 121 7.26 17.26 -10.54
CA VAL A 121 8.37 18.00 -9.92
C VAL A 121 9.36 17.11 -9.20
N ALA A 122 8.93 15.90 -8.80
CA ALA A 122 9.81 14.90 -8.19
C ALA A 122 9.24 13.49 -8.39
N ALA A 123 10.14 12.51 -8.42
CA ALA A 123 9.80 11.10 -8.35
C ALA A 123 10.79 10.39 -7.45
N ALA A 124 10.30 9.49 -6.60
CA ALA A 124 11.12 8.68 -5.70
C ALA A 124 10.69 7.22 -5.80
N GLN A 125 11.67 6.34 -6.00
CA GLN A 125 11.42 4.90 -5.89
C GLN A 125 11.22 4.54 -4.42
N ARG A 126 10.15 3.79 -4.15
CA ARG A 126 9.87 3.25 -2.82
C ARG A 126 10.43 1.84 -2.74
N VAL A 127 11.45 1.67 -1.93
CA VAL A 127 12.02 0.37 -1.64
C VAL A 127 11.55 -0.05 -0.25
N PRO A 128 10.87 -1.20 -0.11
CA PRO A 128 10.48 -1.71 1.20
C PRO A 128 11.71 -1.81 2.11
N ALA A 129 11.53 -1.42 3.37
CA ALA A 129 12.57 -1.62 4.36
C ALA A 129 12.87 -3.12 4.48
N HIS A 130 14.14 -3.49 4.47
CA HIS A 130 14.58 -4.88 4.54
C HIS A 130 15.93 -4.98 5.22
N VAL A 131 16.23 -6.16 5.69
CA VAL A 131 17.56 -6.58 6.13
C VAL A 131 18.00 -7.79 5.32
N VAL A 132 19.29 -7.97 5.16
CA VAL A 132 19.88 -9.09 4.44
C VAL A 132 20.62 -9.96 5.46
N GLY A 133 20.25 -11.24 5.55
CA GLY A 133 20.90 -12.20 6.44
C GLY A 133 22.39 -12.36 6.11
N ASP A 134 23.23 -12.31 7.14
CA ASP A 134 24.69 -12.49 7.04
C ASP A 134 25.13 -13.90 7.51
N GLY A 135 24.18 -14.74 7.90
CA GLY A 135 24.42 -16.09 8.43
C GLY A 135 24.99 -16.11 9.86
N LYS A 136 25.02 -14.98 10.57
CA LYS A 136 25.61 -14.86 11.91
C LYS A 136 24.67 -14.18 12.89
N LYS A 137 24.02 -13.09 12.47
CA LYS A 137 23.18 -12.25 13.31
C LYS A 137 21.73 -12.66 13.21
N THR A 138 20.98 -12.39 14.27
CA THR A 138 19.52 -12.52 14.25
C THR A 138 18.90 -11.37 13.44
N ILE A 139 17.65 -11.54 13.02
CA ILE A 139 16.91 -10.49 12.31
C ILE A 139 16.82 -9.22 13.15
N ASP A 140 16.56 -9.34 14.45
CA ASP A 140 16.51 -8.18 15.37
C ASP A 140 17.85 -7.42 15.39
N GLN A 141 18.98 -8.13 15.48
CA GLN A 141 20.31 -7.51 15.45
C GLN A 141 20.59 -6.78 14.13
N LEU A 142 20.17 -7.36 13.00
CA LEU A 142 20.31 -6.73 11.69
C LEU A 142 19.41 -5.49 11.56
N ILE A 143 18.22 -5.52 12.15
CA ILE A 143 17.31 -4.36 12.18
C ILE A 143 17.93 -3.25 13.04
N ASP A 144 18.45 -3.56 14.21
CA ASP A 144 19.10 -2.57 15.08
C ASP A 144 20.26 -1.88 14.37
N GLU A 145 21.09 -2.63 13.65
CA GLU A 145 22.18 -2.06 12.85
C GLU A 145 21.67 -1.14 11.72
N VAL A 146 20.63 -1.57 11.00
CA VAL A 146 20.06 -0.75 9.94
C VAL A 146 19.38 0.49 10.52
N ASN A 147 18.77 0.40 11.68
CA ASN A 147 18.14 1.53 12.37
C ASN A 147 19.16 2.50 13.00
N ALA A 148 20.41 2.10 13.19
CA ALA A 148 21.48 2.99 13.63
C ALA A 148 21.88 4.04 12.57
N ASP A 149 21.41 3.93 11.32
CA ASP A 149 21.62 4.96 10.29
C ASP A 149 20.94 6.29 10.72
N PRO A 150 21.70 7.40 10.87
CA PRO A 150 21.15 8.68 11.34
C PRO A 150 20.09 9.28 10.41
N ARG A 151 19.96 8.76 9.18
CA ARG A 151 18.90 9.18 8.26
C ARG A 151 17.56 8.52 8.57
N ARG A 152 17.54 7.50 9.46
CA ARG A 152 16.31 6.84 9.91
C ARG A 152 15.75 7.53 11.14
N GLY A 153 14.44 7.59 11.21
CA GLY A 153 13.74 8.17 12.36
C GLY A 153 12.31 7.71 12.46
N TYR A 154 11.66 8.14 13.50
CA TYR A 154 10.28 7.80 13.77
C TYR A 154 9.35 8.47 12.75
N GLY A 155 8.41 7.69 12.21
CA GLY A 155 7.40 8.19 11.27
C GLY A 155 8.01 8.83 10.02
N HIS A 156 7.83 10.13 9.85
CA HIS A 156 8.31 10.92 8.69
C HIS A 156 9.24 12.05 9.09
N GLU A 157 9.87 11.97 10.26
CA GLU A 157 10.78 13.01 10.75
C GLU A 157 12.08 13.04 9.97
N ASN A 158 12.54 11.88 9.49
CA ASN A 158 13.79 11.75 8.75
C ASN A 158 13.54 11.26 7.31
N VAL A 159 14.59 11.23 6.50
CA VAL A 159 14.56 10.78 5.09
C VAL A 159 14.15 9.31 4.97
N LEU A 160 14.57 8.48 5.92
CA LEU A 160 14.24 7.06 6.01
C LEU A 160 13.45 6.79 7.29
N THR A 161 12.49 5.87 7.19
CA THR A 161 11.72 5.44 8.35
C THR A 161 12.44 4.29 9.07
N GLU A 162 12.39 4.31 10.40
CA GLU A 162 12.85 3.23 11.26
C GLU A 162 12.07 1.93 10.96
N ILE A 163 12.77 0.81 10.90
CA ILE A 163 12.15 -0.51 10.75
C ILE A 163 11.61 -0.92 12.11
N LYS A 164 10.31 -1.22 12.17
CA LYS A 164 9.63 -1.73 13.36
C LYS A 164 9.05 -3.09 13.08
N ILE A 165 9.26 -4.00 14.01
CA ILE A 165 8.57 -5.29 14.02
C ILE A 165 7.32 -5.12 14.86
N ASP A 166 6.17 -5.08 14.22
CA ASP A 166 4.88 -5.15 14.88
C ASP A 166 4.47 -6.61 15.13
N LYS A 167 3.29 -6.79 15.72
CA LYS A 167 2.80 -8.12 16.05
C LYS A 167 2.62 -9.01 14.82
N ASP A 168 2.07 -8.46 13.74
CA ASP A 168 1.81 -9.19 12.50
C ASP A 168 3.14 -9.61 11.84
N SER A 169 4.14 -8.72 11.85
CA SER A 169 5.50 -9.02 11.38
C SER A 169 6.19 -10.09 12.21
N ARG A 170 5.96 -10.11 13.54
CA ARG A 170 6.56 -11.12 14.41
C ARG A 170 5.95 -12.50 14.16
N GLU A 171 4.63 -12.59 14.03
CA GLU A 171 3.95 -13.84 13.68
C GLU A 171 4.47 -14.44 12.36
N LEU A 172 4.74 -13.58 11.35
CA LEU A 172 5.31 -14.01 10.06
C LEU A 172 6.76 -14.51 10.17
N LEU A 173 7.53 -14.03 11.14
CA LEU A 173 8.93 -14.41 11.31
C LEU A 173 9.09 -15.68 12.15
N ASP A 174 8.09 -16.07 12.90
CA ASP A 174 8.07 -17.25 13.78
C ASP A 174 7.57 -18.52 13.03
N ASP A 175 6.99 -18.36 11.80
CA ASP A 175 6.62 -19.44 10.87
C ASP A 175 7.83 -19.88 9.99
#